data_fdf8a983a0d80b4250e42fa4b2277bdd
#
_entry.id   fdf8a983a0d80b4250e42fa4b2277bdd
#
_cell.length_a   1.000
_cell.length_b   1.000
_cell.length_c   1.000
_cell.angle_alpha   90.00
_cell.angle_beta   90.00
_cell.angle_gamma   90.00
#
_symmetry.space_group_name_H-M   'P 1'
#
loop_
_entity.id
_entity.type
_entity.pdbx_description
1 polymer ?
#
loop_
_entity_poly.entity_id
_entity_poly.type
_entity_poly.pdbx_seq_one_letter_code
_entity_poly.pdbx_strand_id
1 'polypeptide(L)'
;MPELPEVETVRRGLARHLIGRKVIDLQLRRNDLRFPFPEGFKQQIEASKIISIDRRAKYLLIRLNSGITWLSHLGMSGRWTLTGGGRETRPGRFLHGAEIGTGDGPHDWVVAHLDDGGKAVYSDHRRFGIMDCFPSEQQETNRFLANLGPEPTPGNLSPMDLAESLRAVSYTHLTLP
;
A
#
# COMPACT_ATOMS: atom_id res chain seq x y z
N MET A 1 -10.58 6.36 -7.75
CA MET A 1 -9.82 5.32 -7.02
C MET A 1 -8.49 5.17 -7.75
N PRO A 2 -7.35 5.18 -7.05
CA PRO A 2 -6.07 4.95 -7.71
C PRO A 2 -6.08 3.60 -8.45
N GLU A 3 -5.69 3.63 -9.72
CA GLU A 3 -5.53 2.45 -10.56
C GLU A 3 -4.07 1.96 -10.52
N LEU A 4 -3.76 0.90 -11.25
CA LEU A 4 -2.44 0.27 -11.21
C LEU A 4 -1.27 1.23 -11.50
N PRO A 5 -1.32 2.11 -12.53
CA PRO A 5 -0.23 3.05 -12.82
C PRO A 5 0.01 4.06 -11.69
N GLU A 6 -1.07 4.52 -11.04
CA GLU A 6 -0.97 5.44 -9.92
C GLU A 6 -0.35 4.76 -8.69
N VAL A 7 -0.79 3.54 -8.39
CA VAL A 7 -0.22 2.77 -7.28
C VAL A 7 1.26 2.46 -7.52
N GLU A 8 1.65 2.16 -8.77
CA GLU A 8 3.05 1.98 -9.14
C GLU A 8 3.86 3.27 -8.95
N THR A 9 3.28 4.42 -9.26
CA THR A 9 3.93 5.73 -9.01
C THR A 9 4.14 5.97 -7.52
N VAL A 10 3.14 5.66 -6.69
CA VAL A 10 3.26 5.73 -5.22
C VAL A 10 4.35 4.77 -4.75
N ARG A 11 4.35 3.52 -5.19
CA ARG A 11 5.38 2.54 -4.86
C ARG A 11 6.79 3.06 -5.12
N ARG A 12 7.03 3.57 -6.34
CA ARG A 12 8.36 4.13 -6.71
C ARG A 12 8.76 5.30 -5.84
N GLY A 13 7.81 6.20 -5.55
CA GLY A 13 8.05 7.33 -4.68
C GLY A 13 8.39 6.91 -3.25
N LEU A 14 7.64 5.97 -2.68
CA LEU A 14 7.92 5.42 -1.36
C LEU A 14 9.27 4.68 -1.34
N ALA A 15 9.53 3.82 -2.33
CA ALA A 15 10.76 3.03 -2.41
C ALA A 15 12.01 3.91 -2.39
N ARG A 16 12.00 5.00 -3.15
CA ARG A 16 13.13 5.95 -3.24
C ARG A 16 13.52 6.54 -1.87
N HIS A 17 12.55 6.71 -0.98
CA HIS A 17 12.75 7.44 0.27
C HIS A 17 12.73 6.56 1.51
N LEU A 18 12.06 5.42 1.48
CA LEU A 18 11.84 4.57 2.65
C LEU A 18 12.72 3.33 2.70
N ILE A 19 13.22 2.83 1.56
CA ILE A 19 14.12 1.67 1.58
C ILE A 19 15.39 2.03 2.35
N GLY A 20 15.74 1.16 3.28
CA GLY A 20 16.87 1.34 4.18
C GLY A 20 16.54 2.10 5.46
N ARG A 21 15.34 2.71 5.58
CA ARG A 21 14.90 3.40 6.80
C ARG A 21 14.36 2.41 7.83
N LYS A 22 14.56 2.74 9.10
CA LYS A 22 13.98 2.03 10.23
C LYS A 22 12.76 2.77 10.74
N VAL A 23 11.67 2.06 10.98
CA VAL A 23 10.50 2.59 11.68
C VAL A 23 10.80 2.57 13.17
N ILE A 24 10.95 3.73 13.79
CA ILE A 24 11.28 3.84 15.23
C ILE A 24 10.05 3.88 16.12
N ASP A 25 8.92 4.37 15.59
CA ASP A 25 7.62 4.40 16.26
C ASP A 25 6.51 4.37 15.19
N LEU A 26 5.41 3.68 15.49
CA LEU A 26 4.22 3.64 14.64
C LEU A 26 3.01 4.13 15.43
N GLN A 27 2.54 5.33 15.12
CA GLN A 27 1.33 5.87 15.73
C GLN A 27 0.10 5.44 14.94
N LEU A 28 -0.82 4.79 15.62
CA LEU A 28 -2.13 4.44 15.10
C LEU A 28 -3.17 5.31 15.80
N ARG A 29 -3.83 6.20 15.05
CA ARG A 29 -4.87 7.09 15.61
C ARG A 29 -6.24 6.43 15.64
N ARG A 30 -6.34 5.24 15.04
CA ARG A 30 -7.52 4.36 15.04
C ARG A 30 -7.04 2.92 15.04
N ASN A 31 -7.96 2.03 15.37
CA ASN A 31 -7.72 0.58 15.33
C ASN A 31 -8.20 -0.05 14.01
N ASP A 32 -8.70 0.77 13.08
CA ASP A 32 -9.30 0.34 11.82
C ASP A 32 -9.10 1.33 10.67
N LEU A 33 -9.24 0.83 9.45
CA LEU A 33 -9.61 1.56 8.24
C LEU A 33 -10.88 0.92 7.70
N ARG A 34 -10.86 0.34 6.48
CA ARG A 34 -11.96 -0.48 5.97
C ARG A 34 -12.16 -1.75 6.79
N PHE A 35 -11.08 -2.29 7.33
CA PHE A 35 -11.04 -3.44 8.23
C PHE A 35 -10.22 -3.10 9.46
N PRO A 36 -10.46 -3.77 10.60
CA PRO A 36 -9.59 -3.67 11.76
C PRO A 36 -8.15 -4.03 11.40
N PHE A 37 -7.19 -3.35 12.02
CA PHE A 37 -5.79 -3.76 11.94
C PHE A 37 -5.61 -5.12 12.63
N PRO A 38 -4.70 -5.97 12.12
CA PRO A 38 -4.40 -7.24 12.78
C PRO A 38 -3.84 -7.04 14.18
N GLU A 39 -4.00 -8.03 15.02
CA GLU A 39 -3.40 -8.04 16.35
C GLU A 39 -1.88 -7.90 16.25
N GLY A 40 -1.29 -7.08 17.13
CA GLY A 40 0.15 -6.82 17.10
C GLY A 40 0.65 -6.02 15.91
N PHE A 41 -0.22 -5.38 15.12
CA PHE A 41 0.15 -4.63 13.92
C PHE A 41 1.27 -3.62 14.18
N LYS A 42 1.14 -2.81 15.23
CA LYS A 42 2.15 -1.83 15.61
C LYS A 42 3.49 -2.51 15.95
N GLN A 43 3.46 -3.51 16.82
CA GLN A 43 4.65 -4.20 17.31
C GLN A 43 5.41 -4.95 16.21
N GLN A 44 4.71 -5.45 15.22
CA GLN A 44 5.31 -6.17 14.09
C GLN A 44 6.06 -5.24 13.12
N ILE A 45 5.69 -3.96 13.08
CA ILE A 45 6.27 -2.96 12.17
C ILE A 45 7.37 -2.14 12.86
N GLU A 46 7.16 -1.79 14.14
CA GLU A 46 8.13 -1.01 14.91
C GLU A 46 9.49 -1.71 15.03
N ALA A 47 10.52 -0.92 15.19
CA ALA A 47 11.91 -1.33 15.26
C ALA A 47 12.43 -2.07 14.01
N SER A 48 11.60 -2.25 12.97
CA SER A 48 11.97 -2.94 11.73
C SER A 48 12.52 -1.98 10.67
N LYS A 49 13.43 -2.50 9.84
CA LYS A 49 13.98 -1.79 8.69
C LYS A 49 13.21 -2.17 7.43
N ILE A 50 12.87 -1.20 6.61
CA ILE A 50 12.24 -1.40 5.30
C ILE A 50 13.32 -1.86 4.32
N ILE A 51 13.18 -3.05 3.75
CA ILE A 51 14.17 -3.64 2.84
C ILE A 51 13.76 -3.56 1.37
N SER A 52 12.46 -3.65 1.08
CA SER A 52 11.92 -3.40 -0.26
C SER A 52 10.48 -2.91 -0.19
N ILE A 53 10.01 -2.31 -1.28
CA ILE A 53 8.60 -1.95 -1.46
C ILE A 53 8.17 -2.42 -2.83
N ASP A 54 7.33 -3.44 -2.84
CA ASP A 54 6.82 -4.11 -4.02
C ASP A 54 5.34 -3.76 -4.24
N ARG A 55 4.78 -4.16 -5.37
CA ARG A 55 3.36 -4.02 -5.69
C ARG A 55 2.81 -5.36 -6.19
N ARG A 56 1.61 -5.68 -5.74
CA ARG A 56 0.80 -6.76 -6.28
C ARG A 56 -0.60 -6.21 -6.55
N ALA A 57 -1.05 -6.20 -7.79
CA ALA A 57 -2.25 -5.48 -8.23
C ALA A 57 -2.24 -4.02 -7.71
N LYS A 58 -3.20 -3.61 -6.90
CA LYS A 58 -3.29 -2.28 -6.28
C LYS A 58 -2.83 -2.26 -4.81
N TYR A 59 -2.13 -3.30 -4.37
CA TYR A 59 -1.56 -3.41 -3.02
C TYR A 59 -0.08 -3.07 -3.03
N LEU A 60 0.34 -2.25 -2.08
CA LEU A 60 1.74 -1.97 -1.76
C LEU A 60 2.20 -2.99 -0.72
N LEU A 61 3.34 -3.60 -0.94
CA LEU A 61 3.94 -4.61 -0.08
C LEU A 61 5.26 -4.07 0.45
N ILE A 62 5.24 -3.54 1.67
CA ILE A 62 6.42 -2.99 2.34
C ILE A 62 7.08 -4.12 3.11
N ARG A 63 8.22 -4.60 2.61
CA ARG A 63 8.97 -5.70 3.21
C ARG A 63 9.85 -5.21 4.33
N LEU A 64 9.79 -5.88 5.46
CA LEU A 64 10.57 -5.57 6.64
C LEU A 64 11.67 -6.63 6.86
N ASN A 65 12.79 -6.21 7.43
CA ASN A 65 13.89 -7.11 7.75
C ASN A 65 13.55 -8.16 8.84
N SER A 66 12.43 -7.99 9.52
CA SER A 66 11.87 -8.96 10.44
C SER A 66 11.20 -10.17 9.77
N GLY A 67 11.13 -10.20 8.43
CA GLY A 67 10.39 -11.22 7.69
C GLY A 67 8.88 -10.94 7.60
N ILE A 68 8.43 -9.78 8.07
CA ILE A 68 7.04 -9.32 7.98
C ILE A 68 6.85 -8.48 6.73
N THR A 69 5.70 -8.62 6.11
CA THR A 69 5.20 -7.72 5.06
C THR A 69 4.10 -6.84 5.63
N TRP A 70 4.31 -5.54 5.58
CA TRP A 70 3.29 -4.53 5.83
C TRP A 70 2.57 -4.23 4.51
N LEU A 71 1.30 -4.62 4.41
CA LEU A 71 0.45 -4.39 3.25
C LEU A 71 -0.31 -3.08 3.40
N SER A 72 -0.36 -2.30 2.32
CA SER A 72 -1.18 -1.07 2.24
C SER A 72 -1.92 -1.01 0.92
N HIS A 73 -3.22 -0.71 0.98
CA HIS A 73 -4.06 -0.44 -0.18
C HIS A 73 -4.69 0.95 -0.04
N LEU A 74 -4.61 1.76 -1.07
CA LEU A 74 -5.02 3.18 -1.00
C LEU A 74 -6.54 3.38 -0.94
N GLY A 75 -7.32 2.37 -1.27
CA GLY A 75 -8.78 2.53 -1.36
C GLY A 75 -9.16 3.58 -2.40
N MET A 76 -9.98 4.54 -2.00
CA MET A 76 -10.44 5.63 -2.90
C MET A 76 -9.78 6.97 -2.59
N SER A 77 -9.39 7.21 -1.35
CA SER A 77 -8.86 8.50 -0.88
C SER A 77 -7.57 8.38 -0.08
N GLY A 78 -7.10 7.16 0.12
CA GLY A 78 -5.85 6.90 0.82
C GLY A 78 -4.63 7.45 0.07
N ARG A 79 -3.73 8.05 0.81
CA ARG A 79 -2.49 8.60 0.28
C ARG A 79 -1.37 8.49 1.29
N TRP A 80 -0.16 8.37 0.77
CA TRP A 80 1.06 8.48 1.55
C TRP A 80 1.70 9.85 1.36
N THR A 81 2.15 10.46 2.44
CA THR A 81 2.94 11.68 2.46
C THR A 81 4.22 11.42 3.23
N LEU A 82 5.33 11.93 2.73
CA LEU A 82 6.63 11.86 3.40
C LEU A 82 7.05 13.27 3.82
N THR A 83 7.35 13.47 5.09
CA THR A 83 7.73 14.78 5.66
C THR A 83 8.92 14.64 6.59
N GLY A 84 9.67 15.71 6.81
CA GLY A 84 10.86 15.71 7.66
C GLY A 84 12.06 14.96 7.04
N GLY A 85 13.18 14.90 7.77
CA GLY A 85 14.39 14.25 7.26
C GLY A 85 14.92 14.85 5.95
N GLY A 86 14.68 16.15 5.70
CA GLY A 86 15.05 16.82 4.43
C GLY A 86 14.11 16.49 3.26
N ARG A 87 12.95 15.92 3.54
CA ARG A 87 11.96 15.51 2.53
C ARG A 87 10.61 16.17 2.76
N GLU A 88 10.02 16.59 1.68
CA GLU A 88 8.61 16.92 1.62
C GLU A 88 8.10 16.44 0.27
N THR A 89 7.48 15.27 0.23
CA THR A 89 7.03 14.67 -1.01
C THR A 89 5.72 13.90 -0.83
N ARG A 90 4.91 13.95 -1.87
CA ARG A 90 3.67 13.19 -2.00
C ARG A 90 3.80 12.25 -3.19
N PRO A 91 4.18 11.00 -2.96
CA PRO A 91 4.19 10.02 -4.03
C PRO A 91 2.80 9.86 -4.64
N GLY A 92 2.67 10.14 -5.93
CA GLY A 92 1.40 10.02 -6.65
C GLY A 92 0.41 11.14 -6.34
N ARG A 93 0.54 12.29 -6.99
CA ARG A 93 -0.42 13.40 -6.92
C ARG A 93 -1.69 13.09 -7.73
N PHE A 94 -2.62 12.30 -7.19
CA PHE A 94 -3.86 11.96 -7.90
C PHE A 94 -5.08 12.77 -7.46
N LEU A 95 -5.00 13.48 -6.34
CA LEU A 95 -6.11 14.24 -5.80
C LEU A 95 -5.76 15.72 -5.77
N HIS A 96 -6.44 16.51 -6.57
CA HIS A 96 -6.37 17.96 -6.50
C HIS A 96 -6.97 18.43 -5.16
N GLY A 97 -6.25 19.31 -4.46
CA GLY A 97 -6.75 19.98 -3.25
C GLY A 97 -6.68 19.17 -1.96
N ALA A 98 -6.08 17.99 -1.95
CA ALA A 98 -5.90 17.24 -0.71
C ALA A 98 -4.79 17.87 0.16
N GLU A 99 -5.10 18.10 1.44
CA GLU A 99 -4.13 18.57 2.42
C GLU A 99 -2.93 17.63 2.54
N ILE A 100 -1.77 18.20 2.86
CA ILE A 100 -0.56 17.42 3.14
C ILE A 100 -0.76 16.72 4.47
N GLY A 101 -0.58 15.41 4.50
CA GLY A 101 -0.50 14.67 5.76
C GLY A 101 0.74 15.11 6.53
N THR A 102 0.56 15.89 7.59
CA THR A 102 1.64 16.36 8.46
C THR A 102 1.94 15.38 9.59
N GLY A 103 1.07 14.40 9.76
CA GLY A 103 1.02 13.50 10.91
C GLY A 103 0.07 13.97 12.01
N ASP A 104 -0.49 15.19 11.90
CA ASP A 104 -1.40 15.78 12.88
C ASP A 104 -2.77 16.15 12.28
N GLY A 105 -2.95 15.88 11.00
CA GLY A 105 -4.19 16.16 10.29
C GLY A 105 -5.36 15.27 10.75
N PRO A 106 -6.62 15.72 10.53
CA PRO A 106 -7.82 15.03 11.01
C PRO A 106 -8.05 13.66 10.36
N HIS A 107 -7.34 13.35 9.28
CA HIS A 107 -7.45 12.09 8.53
C HIS A 107 -6.14 11.32 8.44
N ASP A 108 -5.14 11.69 9.22
CA ASP A 108 -3.83 11.04 9.31
C ASP A 108 -3.93 9.87 10.29
N TRP A 109 -4.20 8.67 9.79
CA TRP A 109 -4.53 7.51 10.62
C TRP A 109 -3.33 6.68 11.05
N VAL A 110 -2.30 6.64 10.20
CA VAL A 110 -1.06 5.90 10.49
C VAL A 110 0.12 6.81 10.23
N VAL A 111 0.97 6.96 11.23
CA VAL A 111 2.20 7.78 11.17
C VAL A 111 3.37 6.91 11.57
N ALA A 112 4.24 6.61 10.62
CA ALA A 112 5.50 5.93 10.87
C ALA A 112 6.62 6.97 11.03
N HIS A 113 7.21 7.04 12.21
CA HIS A 113 8.40 7.85 12.50
C HIS A 113 9.65 7.06 12.10
N LEU A 114 10.55 7.71 11.37
CA LEU A 114 11.73 7.09 10.78
C LEU A 114 13.01 7.48 11.52
N ASP A 115 14.05 6.66 11.38
CA ASP A 115 15.36 6.83 12.02
C ASP A 115 16.14 8.08 11.60
N ASP A 116 15.72 8.76 10.53
CA ASP A 116 16.31 9.99 10.05
C ASP A 116 15.52 11.27 10.45
N GLY A 117 14.58 11.13 11.38
CA GLY A 117 13.69 12.21 11.83
C GLY A 117 12.54 12.50 10.86
N GLY A 118 12.40 11.75 9.77
CA GLY A 118 11.28 11.84 8.85
C GLY A 118 10.06 11.08 9.34
N LYS A 119 8.94 11.33 8.65
CA LYS A 119 7.66 10.63 8.87
C LYS A 119 7.10 10.13 7.55
N ALA A 120 6.51 8.93 7.56
CA ALA A 120 5.62 8.47 6.51
C ALA A 120 4.20 8.47 7.05
N VAL A 121 3.33 9.28 6.46
CA VAL A 121 1.97 9.54 6.94
C VAL A 121 0.97 8.97 5.96
N TYR A 122 0.09 8.11 6.44
CA TYR A 122 -1.05 7.62 5.68
C TYR A 122 -2.32 8.37 6.08
N SER A 123 -2.90 9.06 5.12
CA SER A 123 -4.12 9.85 5.30
C SER A 123 -5.23 9.27 4.41
N ASP A 124 -6.44 9.14 4.96
CA ASP A 124 -7.60 8.61 4.22
C ASP A 124 -8.92 9.10 4.82
N HIS A 125 -9.53 10.12 4.24
CA HIS A 125 -10.76 10.71 4.76
C HIS A 125 -11.98 9.80 4.64
N ARG A 126 -12.02 8.88 3.64
CA ARG A 126 -13.11 7.93 3.44
C ARG A 126 -12.93 6.62 4.20
N ARG A 127 -11.71 6.31 4.64
CA ARG A 127 -11.34 5.07 5.34
C ARG A 127 -11.63 3.80 4.55
N PHE A 128 -11.50 3.86 3.22
CA PHE A 128 -11.65 2.71 2.33
C PHE A 128 -10.32 2.02 2.03
N GLY A 129 -9.23 2.56 2.57
CA GLY A 129 -7.93 1.91 2.54
C GLY A 129 -7.90 0.63 3.36
N ILE A 130 -6.88 -0.17 3.11
CA ILE A 130 -6.67 -1.43 3.84
C ILE A 130 -5.22 -1.44 4.30
N MET A 131 -5.00 -1.86 5.53
CA MET A 131 -3.67 -2.23 6.01
C MET A 131 -3.73 -3.58 6.68
N ASP A 132 -2.68 -4.34 6.51
CA ASP A 132 -2.49 -5.67 7.08
C ASP A 132 -0.99 -5.90 7.34
N CYS A 133 -0.65 -6.86 8.17
CA CYS A 133 0.72 -7.36 8.28
C CYS A 133 0.70 -8.88 8.45
N PHE A 134 1.67 -9.54 7.85
CA PHE A 134 1.75 -10.98 7.83
C PHE A 134 3.20 -11.44 7.54
N PRO A 135 3.58 -12.67 7.91
CA PRO A 135 4.85 -13.25 7.51
C PRO A 135 4.99 -13.28 5.98
N SER A 136 6.10 -12.80 5.46
CA SER A 136 6.29 -12.61 4.00
C SER A 136 6.14 -13.92 3.20
N GLU A 137 6.43 -15.05 3.81
CA GLU A 137 6.24 -16.40 3.25
C GLU A 137 4.76 -16.77 3.05
N GLN A 138 3.84 -16.10 3.77
CA GLN A 138 2.39 -16.33 3.68
C GLN A 138 1.70 -15.44 2.64
N GLN A 139 2.45 -14.77 1.76
CA GLN A 139 1.88 -13.87 0.78
C GLN A 139 0.79 -14.52 -0.07
N GLU A 140 1.04 -15.72 -0.57
CA GLU A 140 0.12 -16.43 -1.48
C GLU A 140 -1.19 -16.87 -0.78
N THR A 141 -1.17 -16.97 0.54
CA THR A 141 -2.34 -17.35 1.36
C THR A 141 -3.00 -16.16 2.05
N ASN A 142 -2.42 -14.95 1.94
CA ASN A 142 -3.01 -13.77 2.55
C ASN A 142 -4.39 -13.46 1.95
N ARG A 143 -5.37 -13.18 2.80
CA ARG A 143 -6.79 -12.97 2.44
C ARG A 143 -7.03 -11.92 1.36
N PHE A 144 -6.14 -10.96 1.19
CA PHE A 144 -6.25 -9.90 0.18
C PHE A 144 -5.53 -10.23 -1.12
N LEU A 145 -4.61 -11.18 -1.10
CA LEU A 145 -3.72 -11.49 -2.22
C LEU A 145 -4.01 -12.85 -2.88
N ALA A 146 -4.53 -13.81 -2.11
CA ALA A 146 -4.70 -15.21 -2.54
C ALA A 146 -5.57 -15.39 -3.81
N ASN A 147 -6.57 -14.53 -3.99
CA ASN A 147 -7.50 -14.62 -5.12
C ASN A 147 -7.19 -13.63 -6.26
N LEU A 148 -6.01 -13.02 -6.26
CA LEU A 148 -5.60 -12.13 -7.34
C LEU A 148 -5.13 -12.94 -8.54
N GLY A 149 -5.66 -12.60 -9.73
CA GLY A 149 -5.18 -13.13 -11.01
C GLY A 149 -3.71 -12.77 -11.29
N PRO A 150 -3.11 -13.25 -12.38
CA PRO A 150 -1.73 -12.92 -12.75
C PRO A 150 -1.55 -11.40 -12.96
N GLU A 151 -0.34 -10.90 -12.71
CA GLU A 151 -0.02 -9.50 -13.02
C GLU A 151 -0.08 -9.27 -14.54
N PRO A 152 -0.75 -8.20 -14.99
CA PRO A 152 -0.85 -7.88 -16.42
C PRO A 152 0.43 -7.19 -16.92
N THR A 153 1.55 -7.88 -16.78
CA THR A 153 2.88 -7.42 -17.20
C THR A 153 3.50 -8.41 -18.17
N PRO A 154 4.36 -7.95 -19.11
CA PRO A 154 5.04 -8.84 -20.03
C PRO A 154 5.73 -10.00 -19.30
N GLY A 155 5.51 -11.23 -19.77
CA GLY A 155 6.04 -12.45 -19.18
C GLY A 155 5.17 -13.12 -18.09
N ASN A 156 4.21 -12.39 -17.50
CA ASN A 156 3.30 -12.95 -16.47
C ASN A 156 1.90 -13.29 -17.00
N LEU A 157 1.51 -12.72 -18.13
CA LEU A 157 0.25 -13.00 -18.79
C LEU A 157 0.49 -13.17 -20.28
N SER A 158 0.26 -14.38 -20.80
CA SER A 158 0.32 -14.63 -22.24
C SER A 158 -1.02 -14.30 -22.92
N PRO A 159 -1.04 -14.04 -24.24
CA PRO A 159 -2.29 -13.90 -24.98
C PRO A 159 -3.19 -15.11 -24.88
N MET A 160 -2.61 -16.32 -24.76
CA MET A 160 -3.35 -17.57 -24.59
C MET A 160 -4.03 -17.64 -23.23
N ASP A 161 -3.33 -17.31 -22.12
CA ASP A 161 -3.92 -17.29 -20.77
C ASP A 161 -5.08 -16.30 -20.69
N LEU A 162 -4.94 -15.14 -21.34
CA LEU A 162 -6.00 -14.15 -21.42
C LEU A 162 -7.22 -14.69 -22.20
N ALA A 163 -6.98 -15.30 -23.36
CA ALA A 163 -8.05 -15.87 -24.18
C ALA A 163 -8.80 -17.01 -23.47
N GLU A 164 -8.09 -17.84 -22.73
CA GLU A 164 -8.67 -18.92 -21.93
C GLU A 164 -9.49 -18.38 -20.76
N SER A 165 -8.96 -17.39 -20.05
CA SER A 165 -9.67 -16.70 -18.97
C SER A 165 -10.96 -16.04 -19.46
N LEU A 166 -10.94 -15.40 -20.63
CA LEU A 166 -12.13 -14.78 -21.25
C LEU A 166 -13.17 -15.82 -21.68
N ARG A 167 -12.76 -17.00 -22.12
CA ARG A 167 -13.69 -18.09 -22.45
C ARG A 167 -14.38 -18.69 -21.23
N ALA A 168 -13.72 -18.67 -20.08
CA ALA A 168 -14.27 -19.18 -18.82
C ALA A 168 -15.31 -18.25 -18.20
N VAL A 169 -15.41 -16.98 -18.65
CA VAL A 169 -16.40 -16.01 -18.16
C VAL A 169 -17.74 -16.24 -18.85
N SER A 170 -18.76 -16.68 -18.09
CA SER A 170 -20.09 -16.99 -18.61
C SER A 170 -20.95 -15.77 -18.98
N TYR A 171 -20.50 -14.54 -18.65
CA TYR A 171 -21.20 -13.29 -18.99
C TYR A 171 -20.20 -12.26 -19.50
N THR A 172 -20.29 -11.94 -20.77
CA THR A 172 -19.72 -10.73 -21.34
C THR A 172 -20.86 -9.74 -21.57
N HIS A 173 -21.07 -8.84 -20.62
CA HIS A 173 -21.90 -7.66 -20.87
C HIS A 173 -21.06 -6.62 -21.59
N LEU A 174 -21.07 -6.66 -22.92
CA LEU A 174 -20.71 -5.52 -23.75
C LEU A 174 -21.94 -4.61 -23.78
N THR A 175 -22.06 -3.71 -22.84
CA THR A 175 -22.90 -2.52 -23.03
C THR A 175 -22.14 -1.60 -23.95
N LEU A 176 -22.42 -1.68 -25.24
CA LEU A 176 -22.07 -0.61 -26.15
C LEU A 176 -22.94 0.61 -25.82
N PRO A 177 -22.38 1.83 -25.89
CA PRO A 177 -23.13 3.06 -25.66
C PRO A 177 -24.23 3.27 -26.71
#